data_9e538a5b565d003a99c28e7b0d4ad108
#
_entry.id   9e538a5b565d003a99c28e7b0d4ad108
#
_cell.length_a   1.000
_cell.length_b   1.000
_cell.length_c   1.000
_cell.angle_alpha   90.00
_cell.angle_beta   90.00
_cell.angle_gamma   90.00
#
_symmetry.space_group_name_H-M   'P 1'
#
loop_
_entity.id
_entity.type
_entity.pdbx_description
1 polymer ?
#
loop_
_entity_poly.entity_id
_entity_poly.type
_entity_poly.pdbx_seq_one_letter_code
_entity_poly.pdbx_strand_id
1 'polypeptide(L)'
;MSEETTMARGRVHKDPRSPAEFRAMREILGISGPGLARMLDVNPRTQRAWDYKWIAPDRAWEVIDGRIEWICRTVDALLAEMDGADTDEEAVYVVYPNDEAAARAGIGVPASWYLAALGIVVLMARREGRIVRLEYPPKE
;
A
#
# COMPACT_ATOMS: atom_id res chain seq x y z
N MET A 1 11.82 25.61 13.03
CA MET A 1 10.61 25.02 12.45
C MET A 1 9.98 25.98 11.47
N SER A 2 9.72 25.54 10.29
CA SER A 2 9.06 26.38 9.30
C SER A 2 7.56 26.57 9.66
N GLU A 3 7.02 27.70 9.24
CA GLU A 3 5.58 27.98 9.44
C GLU A 3 4.71 26.94 8.73
N GLU A 4 5.17 26.40 7.60
CA GLU A 4 4.49 25.36 6.84
C GLU A 4 4.26 24.10 7.70
N THR A 5 5.27 23.67 8.45
CA THR A 5 5.15 22.52 9.35
C THR A 5 4.11 22.78 10.45
N THR A 6 4.08 24.02 10.98
CA THR A 6 3.11 24.42 12.00
C THR A 6 1.69 24.43 11.45
N MET A 7 1.49 24.91 10.20
CA MET A 7 0.18 24.97 9.56
C MET A 7 -0.37 23.57 9.22
N ALA A 8 0.50 22.65 8.85
CA ALA A 8 0.13 21.27 8.55
C ALA A 8 -0.22 20.46 9.79
N ARG A 9 0.20 20.95 10.96
CA ARG A 9 0.00 20.26 12.21
C ARG A 9 -1.37 20.58 12.80
N GLY A 10 -2.32 19.69 12.67
CA GLY A 10 -3.63 19.82 13.31
C GLY A 10 -3.56 19.57 14.81
N ARG A 11 -4.73 19.42 15.43
CA ARG A 11 -4.82 19.09 16.85
C ARG A 11 -4.18 17.73 17.11
N VAL A 12 -3.25 17.64 18.06
CA VAL A 12 -2.60 16.39 18.40
C VAL A 12 -3.59 15.49 19.13
N HIS A 13 -3.80 14.29 18.58
CA HIS A 13 -4.61 13.24 19.19
C HIS A 13 -3.71 12.37 20.07
N LYS A 14 -4.24 11.92 21.21
CA LYS A 14 -3.47 11.05 22.11
C LYS A 14 -3.24 9.67 21.51
N ASP A 15 -4.22 9.15 20.76
CA ASP A 15 -4.12 7.87 20.08
C ASP A 15 -3.67 8.11 18.65
N PRO A 16 -2.49 7.58 18.24
CA PRO A 16 -2.01 7.73 16.86
C PRO A 16 -2.86 6.96 15.85
N ARG A 17 -3.81 6.14 16.33
CA ARG A 17 -4.65 5.31 15.46
C ARG A 17 -5.98 5.98 15.11
N SER A 18 -5.94 7.27 14.79
CA SER A 18 -7.14 8.02 14.43
C SER A 18 -7.86 7.44 13.21
N PRO A 19 -9.16 7.75 13.02
CA PRO A 19 -9.87 7.35 11.80
C PRO A 19 -9.18 7.83 10.52
N ALA A 20 -8.68 9.07 10.51
CA ALA A 20 -7.99 9.59 9.33
C ALA A 20 -6.71 8.81 9.00
N GLU A 21 -5.95 8.44 10.02
CA GLU A 21 -4.76 7.61 9.83
C GLU A 21 -5.12 6.21 9.35
N PHE A 22 -6.15 5.61 9.93
CA PHE A 22 -6.63 4.30 9.50
C PHE A 22 -6.99 4.31 8.01
N ARG A 23 -7.76 5.28 7.59
CA ARG A 23 -8.17 5.44 6.19
C ARG A 23 -6.96 5.64 5.28
N ALA A 24 -6.05 6.54 5.66
CA ALA A 24 -4.86 6.83 4.86
C ALA A 24 -4.00 5.58 4.66
N MET A 25 -3.77 4.83 5.74
CA MET A 25 -3.00 3.59 5.65
C MET A 25 -3.72 2.53 4.84
N ARG A 26 -5.01 2.34 5.06
CA ARG A 26 -5.80 1.40 4.28
C ARG A 26 -5.71 1.68 2.78
N GLU A 27 -5.89 2.94 2.40
CA GLU A 27 -5.87 3.32 0.98
C GLU A 27 -4.49 3.16 0.34
N ILE A 28 -3.43 3.61 1.02
CA ILE A 28 -2.09 3.49 0.45
C ILE A 28 -1.63 2.03 0.36
N LEU A 29 -2.12 1.17 1.26
CA LEU A 29 -1.79 -0.26 1.26
C LEU A 29 -2.64 -1.06 0.25
N GLY A 30 -3.58 -0.42 -0.43
CA GLY A 30 -4.41 -1.09 -1.42
C GLY A 30 -5.49 -1.99 -0.82
N ILE A 31 -5.92 -1.72 0.41
CA ILE A 31 -6.98 -2.51 1.06
C ILE A 31 -8.30 -1.76 0.87
N SER A 32 -9.22 -2.33 0.08
CA SER A 32 -10.53 -1.71 -0.10
C SER A 32 -11.35 -1.80 1.20
N GLY A 33 -12.20 -0.79 1.44
CA GLY A 33 -13.10 -0.82 2.60
C GLY A 33 -13.98 -2.05 2.63
N PRO A 34 -14.71 -2.37 1.54
CA PRO A 34 -15.52 -3.58 1.48
C PRO A 34 -14.70 -4.86 1.66
N GLY A 35 -13.50 -4.92 1.12
CA GLY A 35 -12.60 -6.06 1.29
C GLY A 35 -12.21 -6.29 2.74
N LEU A 36 -11.88 -5.22 3.45
CA LEU A 36 -11.57 -5.29 4.88
C LEU A 36 -12.78 -5.73 5.68
N ALA A 37 -13.95 -5.19 5.35
CA ALA A 37 -15.19 -5.58 6.02
C ALA A 37 -15.47 -7.06 5.87
N ARG A 38 -15.29 -7.62 4.68
CA ARG A 38 -15.44 -9.07 4.47
C ARG A 38 -14.41 -9.88 5.24
N MET A 39 -13.17 -9.43 5.23
CA MET A 39 -12.07 -10.13 5.93
C MET A 39 -12.32 -10.22 7.42
N LEU A 40 -12.89 -9.20 8.03
CA LEU A 40 -13.16 -9.13 9.46
C LEU A 40 -14.60 -9.53 9.83
N ASP A 41 -15.39 -9.89 8.85
CA ASP A 41 -16.81 -10.26 9.03
C ASP A 41 -17.59 -9.17 9.77
N VAL A 42 -17.46 -7.95 9.27
CA VAL A 42 -18.22 -6.81 9.79
C VAL A 42 -19.05 -6.18 8.68
N ASN A 43 -20.08 -5.44 9.09
CA ASN A 43 -20.88 -4.69 8.15
C ASN A 43 -20.05 -3.59 7.48
N PRO A 44 -20.19 -3.36 6.16
CA PRO A 44 -19.46 -2.29 5.47
C PRO A 44 -19.68 -0.91 6.10
N ARG A 45 -20.84 -0.67 6.69
CA ARG A 45 -21.13 0.58 7.40
C ARG A 45 -20.24 0.72 8.65
N THR A 46 -20.02 -0.36 9.37
CA THR A 46 -19.11 -0.38 10.53
C THR A 46 -17.69 -0.04 10.11
N GLN A 47 -17.22 -0.66 9.04
CA GLN A 47 -15.87 -0.38 8.52
C GLN A 47 -15.75 1.09 8.09
N ARG A 48 -16.77 1.63 7.44
CA ARG A 48 -16.75 3.04 7.02
C ARG A 48 -16.65 3.98 8.21
N ALA A 49 -17.27 3.62 9.34
CA ALA A 49 -17.16 4.41 10.57
C ALA A 49 -15.72 4.45 11.09
N TRP A 50 -14.93 3.43 10.86
CA TRP A 50 -13.50 3.41 11.21
C TRP A 50 -12.68 4.38 10.37
N ASP A 51 -13.13 4.70 9.17
CA ASP A 51 -12.46 5.66 8.28
C ASP A 51 -12.74 7.11 8.67
N TYR A 52 -13.84 7.37 9.38
CA TYR A 52 -14.28 8.75 9.57
C TYR A 52 -14.65 9.13 11.01
N LYS A 53 -15.04 8.17 11.83
CA LYS A 53 -15.72 8.50 13.09
C LYS A 53 -15.14 7.82 14.32
N TRP A 54 -14.91 6.52 14.26
CA TRP A 54 -14.51 5.71 15.42
C TRP A 54 -13.14 5.10 15.22
N ILE A 55 -12.39 5.01 16.33
CA ILE A 55 -11.11 4.30 16.30
C ILE A 55 -11.37 2.84 15.98
N ALA A 56 -10.70 2.32 14.96
CA ALA A 56 -10.83 0.92 14.55
C ALA A 56 -10.32 -0.01 15.67
N PRO A 57 -10.92 -1.21 15.81
CA PRO A 57 -10.46 -2.17 16.82
C PRO A 57 -9.08 -2.72 16.49
N ASP A 58 -8.42 -3.27 17.50
CA ASP A 58 -7.08 -3.83 17.36
C ASP A 58 -6.96 -4.83 16.23
N ARG A 59 -7.95 -5.70 16.05
CA ARG A 59 -7.93 -6.70 14.97
C ARG A 59 -7.90 -6.07 13.58
N ALA A 60 -8.49 -4.90 13.41
CA ALA A 60 -8.42 -4.17 12.15
C ALA A 60 -7.02 -3.58 11.94
N TRP A 61 -6.42 -3.04 13.00
CA TRP A 61 -5.06 -2.53 12.95
C TRP A 61 -4.03 -3.63 12.74
N GLU A 62 -4.28 -4.84 13.22
CA GLU A 62 -3.40 -5.99 12.96
C GLU A 62 -3.32 -6.30 11.47
N VAL A 63 -4.43 -6.17 10.74
CA VAL A 63 -4.43 -6.31 9.27
C VAL A 63 -3.55 -5.24 8.62
N ILE A 64 -3.72 -4.00 9.05
CA ILE A 64 -2.91 -2.87 8.56
C ILE A 64 -1.42 -3.12 8.82
N ASP A 65 -1.06 -3.47 10.05
CA ASP A 65 0.34 -3.66 10.45
C ASP A 65 0.99 -4.82 9.71
N GLY A 66 0.27 -5.91 9.52
CA GLY A 66 0.76 -7.06 8.75
C GLY A 66 1.02 -6.70 7.30
N ARG A 67 0.14 -5.88 6.72
CA ARG A 67 0.31 -5.42 5.35
C ARG A 67 1.48 -4.45 5.23
N ILE A 68 1.65 -3.55 6.18
CA ILE A 68 2.79 -2.63 6.22
C ILE A 68 4.09 -3.42 6.20
N GLU A 69 4.19 -4.41 7.08
CA GLU A 69 5.40 -5.24 7.17
C GLU A 69 5.72 -5.92 5.84
N TRP A 70 4.72 -6.53 5.21
CA TRP A 70 4.92 -7.21 3.93
C TRP A 70 5.34 -6.22 2.82
N ILE A 71 4.64 -5.09 2.72
CA ILE A 71 4.91 -4.09 1.68
C ILE A 71 6.30 -3.49 1.86
N CYS A 72 6.67 -3.13 3.08
CA CYS A 72 7.99 -2.54 3.33
C CYS A 72 9.11 -3.50 2.99
N ARG A 73 8.99 -4.78 3.36
CA ARG A 73 9.98 -5.80 2.96
C ARG A 73 10.09 -5.95 1.45
N THR A 74 8.95 -5.96 0.77
CA THR A 74 8.90 -6.11 -0.68
C THR A 74 9.52 -4.90 -1.38
N VAL A 75 9.17 -3.70 -0.95
CA VAL A 75 9.73 -2.46 -1.48
C VAL A 75 11.24 -2.42 -1.28
N ASP A 76 11.72 -2.75 -0.07
CA ASP A 76 13.15 -2.76 0.22
C ASP A 76 13.90 -3.76 -0.67
N ALA A 77 13.33 -4.94 -0.87
CA ALA A 77 13.94 -5.95 -1.73
C ALA A 77 14.01 -5.49 -3.19
N LEU A 78 12.93 -4.88 -3.70
CA LEU A 78 12.89 -4.39 -5.07
C LEU A 78 13.85 -3.22 -5.30
N LEU A 79 13.93 -2.30 -4.34
CA LEU A 79 14.87 -1.18 -4.43
C LEU A 79 16.32 -1.65 -4.36
N ALA A 80 16.62 -2.64 -3.51
CA ALA A 80 17.96 -3.22 -3.42
C ALA A 80 18.35 -3.90 -4.74
N GLU A 81 17.44 -4.62 -5.36
CA GLU A 81 17.64 -5.23 -6.67
C GLU A 81 17.94 -4.18 -7.73
N MET A 82 17.21 -3.08 -7.74
CA MET A 82 17.43 -1.97 -8.67
C MET A 82 18.80 -1.31 -8.45
N ASP A 83 19.23 -1.14 -7.22
CA ASP A 83 20.51 -0.53 -6.90
C ASP A 83 21.70 -1.39 -7.34
N GLY A 84 21.51 -2.69 -7.42
CA GLY A 84 22.52 -3.62 -7.93
C GLY A 84 22.56 -3.72 -9.44
N ALA A 85 21.59 -3.17 -10.15
CA ALA A 85 21.51 -3.20 -11.60
C ALA A 85 22.17 -1.96 -12.23
N ASP A 86 22.42 -2.04 -13.54
CA ASP A 86 22.94 -0.89 -14.29
C ASP A 86 21.89 0.24 -14.23
N THR A 87 22.31 1.42 -13.78
CA THR A 87 21.41 2.56 -13.58
C THR A 87 20.86 3.13 -14.89
N ASP A 88 21.46 2.82 -16.03
CA ASP A 88 20.99 3.27 -17.33
C ASP A 88 19.91 2.37 -17.93
N GLU A 89 19.66 1.22 -17.32
CA GLU A 89 18.62 0.30 -17.77
C GLU A 89 17.27 0.65 -17.17
N GLU A 90 16.25 0.56 -18.02
CA GLU A 90 14.86 0.71 -17.61
C GLU A 90 14.40 -0.56 -16.90
N ALA A 91 13.88 -0.43 -15.68
CA ALA A 91 13.30 -1.55 -14.96
C ALA A 91 11.82 -1.69 -15.35
N VAL A 92 11.43 -2.90 -15.75
CA VAL A 92 10.03 -3.21 -16.11
C VAL A 92 9.53 -4.30 -15.18
N TYR A 93 8.40 -4.06 -14.55
CA TYR A 93 7.74 -5.04 -13.68
C TYR A 93 6.34 -5.32 -14.17
N VAL A 94 5.94 -6.59 -14.09
CA VAL A 94 4.59 -7.01 -14.47
C VAL A 94 3.68 -6.95 -13.25
N VAL A 95 2.54 -6.29 -13.40
CA VAL A 95 1.47 -6.27 -12.40
C VAL A 95 0.27 -7.02 -12.95
N TYR A 96 -0.62 -7.47 -12.07
CA TYR A 96 -1.72 -8.36 -12.46
C TYR A 96 -3.06 -7.66 -12.25
N PRO A 97 -3.98 -7.82 -13.22
CA PRO A 97 -5.28 -7.11 -13.15
C PRO A 97 -6.24 -7.67 -12.10
N ASN A 98 -5.99 -8.90 -11.63
CA ASN A 98 -6.82 -9.55 -10.62
C ASN A 98 -6.05 -10.65 -9.91
N ASP A 99 -6.66 -11.20 -8.85
CA ASP A 99 -6.03 -12.20 -8.01
C ASP A 99 -5.81 -13.53 -8.73
N GLU A 100 -6.71 -13.88 -9.64
CA GLU A 100 -6.59 -15.11 -10.43
C GLU A 100 -5.34 -15.08 -11.33
N ALA A 101 -5.12 -13.96 -12.02
CA ALA A 101 -3.94 -13.78 -12.86
C ALA A 101 -2.65 -13.81 -12.03
N ALA A 102 -2.66 -13.16 -10.87
CA ALA A 102 -1.53 -13.17 -9.95
C ALA A 102 -1.20 -14.59 -9.46
N ALA A 103 -2.24 -15.34 -9.07
CA ALA A 103 -2.06 -16.72 -8.61
C ALA A 103 -1.49 -17.62 -9.71
N ARG A 104 -1.97 -17.48 -10.95
CA ARG A 104 -1.44 -18.25 -12.08
C ARG A 104 0.03 -17.96 -12.35
N ALA A 105 0.47 -16.75 -12.07
CA ALA A 105 1.88 -16.36 -12.24
C ALA A 105 2.75 -16.73 -11.05
N GLY A 106 2.20 -17.37 -10.03
CA GLY A 106 2.94 -17.78 -8.85
C GLY A 106 3.13 -16.67 -7.80
N ILE A 107 2.39 -15.58 -7.92
CA ILE A 107 2.41 -14.53 -6.91
C ILE A 107 1.62 -15.02 -5.70
N GLY A 108 2.26 -15.11 -4.55
CA GLY A 108 1.69 -15.70 -3.35
C GLY A 108 0.80 -14.78 -2.53
N VAL A 109 0.46 -13.61 -3.07
CA VAL A 109 -0.38 -12.61 -2.40
C VAL A 109 -1.40 -12.05 -3.39
N PRO A 110 -2.48 -11.44 -2.91
CA PRO A 110 -3.44 -10.77 -3.81
C PRO A 110 -2.78 -9.74 -4.72
N ALA A 111 -3.34 -9.57 -5.91
CA ALA A 111 -2.81 -8.63 -6.91
C ALA A 111 -2.68 -7.20 -6.37
N SER A 112 -3.62 -6.77 -5.54
CA SER A 112 -3.61 -5.42 -4.96
C SER A 112 -2.44 -5.17 -4.02
N TRP A 113 -1.94 -6.20 -3.35
CA TRP A 113 -0.76 -6.06 -2.47
C TRP A 113 0.48 -5.75 -3.29
N TYR A 114 0.67 -6.54 -4.35
CA TYR A 114 1.82 -6.40 -5.22
C TYR A 114 1.78 -5.07 -5.97
N LEU A 115 0.60 -4.68 -6.46
CA LEU A 115 0.41 -3.39 -7.12
C LEU A 115 0.75 -2.22 -6.19
N ALA A 116 0.31 -2.27 -4.93
CA ALA A 116 0.62 -1.23 -3.96
C ALA A 116 2.13 -1.12 -3.72
N ALA A 117 2.81 -2.24 -3.55
CA ALA A 117 4.26 -2.26 -3.36
C ALA A 117 4.99 -1.67 -4.58
N LEU A 118 4.61 -2.09 -5.78
CA LEU A 118 5.23 -1.58 -7.01
C LEU A 118 4.91 -0.11 -7.25
N GLY A 119 3.72 0.36 -6.86
CA GLY A 119 3.40 1.78 -6.93
C GLY A 119 4.34 2.61 -6.06
N ILE A 120 4.66 2.14 -4.88
CA ILE A 120 5.61 2.81 -3.98
C ILE A 120 7.02 2.81 -4.60
N VAL A 121 7.44 1.69 -5.18
CA VAL A 121 8.74 1.60 -5.87
C VAL A 121 8.82 2.62 -7.00
N VAL A 122 7.78 2.73 -7.83
CA VAL A 122 7.73 3.72 -8.92
C VAL A 122 7.85 5.14 -8.38
N LEU A 123 7.11 5.45 -7.32
CA LEU A 123 7.16 6.77 -6.71
C LEU A 123 8.57 7.12 -6.24
N MET A 124 9.20 6.21 -5.52
CA MET A 124 10.55 6.43 -5.00
C MET A 124 11.60 6.51 -6.10
N ALA A 125 11.49 5.65 -7.11
CA ALA A 125 12.41 5.64 -8.25
C ALA A 125 12.32 6.94 -9.05
N ARG A 126 11.11 7.41 -9.33
CA ARG A 126 10.91 8.68 -10.05
C ARG A 126 11.49 9.86 -9.31
N ARG A 127 11.38 9.86 -7.99
CA ARG A 127 11.98 10.90 -7.16
C ARG A 127 13.51 10.98 -7.36
N GLU A 128 14.15 9.85 -7.60
CA GLU A 128 15.59 9.75 -7.83
C GLU A 128 15.97 9.86 -9.32
N GLY A 129 15.01 10.14 -10.18
CA GLY A 129 15.23 10.24 -11.62
C GLY A 129 15.42 8.92 -12.34
N ARG A 130 15.07 7.80 -11.70
CA ARG A 130 15.17 6.48 -12.32
C ARG A 130 13.88 6.15 -13.08
N ILE A 131 13.99 5.38 -14.14
CA ILE A 131 12.86 4.97 -14.95
C ILE A 131 12.41 3.57 -14.55
N VAL A 132 11.17 3.49 -14.04
CA VAL A 132 10.51 2.22 -13.72
C VAL A 132 9.17 2.21 -14.42
N ARG A 133 8.90 1.11 -15.12
CA ARG A 133 7.63 0.92 -15.82
C ARG A 133 6.89 -0.27 -15.24
N LEU A 134 5.56 -0.13 -15.17
CA LEU A 134 4.66 -1.22 -14.81
C LEU A 134 3.85 -1.58 -16.04
N GLU A 135 3.71 -2.87 -16.29
CA GLU A 135 2.95 -3.37 -17.41
C GLU A 135 2.05 -4.52 -16.97
N TYR A 136 0.92 -4.66 -17.62
CA TYR A 136 0.10 -5.87 -17.45
C TYR A 136 0.69 -6.99 -18.32
N PRO A 137 0.42 -8.27 -17.98
CA PRO A 137 0.87 -9.35 -18.83
C PRO A 137 0.27 -9.23 -20.23
N PRO A 138 0.98 -9.68 -21.26
CA PRO A 138 0.41 -9.66 -22.61
C PRO A 138 -0.86 -10.52 -22.65
N LYS A 139 -1.83 -10.09 -23.45
CA LYS A 139 -3.04 -10.88 -23.67
C LYS A 139 -2.71 -12.11 -24.50
N GLU A 140 -3.17 -13.24 -24.02
CA GLU A 140 -3.06 -14.50 -24.77
C GLU A 140 -4.05 -14.56 -25.90
#